data_a97437e6888c780e8a3cfccc097da567
#
_entry.id   a97437e6888c780e8a3cfccc097da567
#
_cell.length_a   1.000
_cell.length_b   1.000
_cell.length_c   1.000
_cell.angle_alpha   90.00
_cell.angle_beta   90.00
_cell.angle_gamma   90.00
#
_symmetry.space_group_name_H-M   'P 1'
#
loop_
_entity.id
_entity.type
_entity.pdbx_description
1 polymer ?
#
loop_
_entity_poly.entity_id
_entity_poly.type
_entity_poly.pdbx_seq_one_letter_code
_entity_poly.pdbx_strand_id
1 'polypeptide(L)'
;MTTQEVAARFNELAQQEKWFEIQDEFFADNVRSIDPPHSPYFSYAEGKAAVRQKGEDFVGKIREVHGVYTTLPVIGGNHFSVGRGMDITVEGFGRIKIDQIMLYEVKDGKIVLEQFFY
;
A
#
# COMPACT_ATOMS: atom_id res chain seq x y z
N MET A 1 -1.73 2.22 19.85
CA MET A 1 -0.84 3.17 19.17
C MET A 1 -1.66 4.31 18.58
N THR A 2 -1.12 5.51 18.60
CA THR A 2 -1.72 6.67 17.94
C THR A 2 -1.51 6.58 16.42
N THR A 3 -2.24 7.40 15.66
CA THR A 3 -2.01 7.52 14.21
C THR A 3 -0.56 7.89 13.91
N GLN A 4 0.02 8.81 14.68
CA GLN A 4 1.42 9.23 14.52
C GLN A 4 2.38 8.06 14.74
N GLU A 5 2.14 7.24 15.76
CA GLU A 5 2.99 6.08 16.03
C GLU A 5 2.87 5.01 14.94
N VAL A 6 1.66 4.76 14.46
CA VAL A 6 1.44 3.84 13.33
C VAL A 6 2.16 4.35 12.08
N ALA A 7 2.00 5.65 11.75
CA ALA A 7 2.64 6.25 10.59
C ALA A 7 4.18 6.19 10.68
N ALA A 8 4.75 6.42 11.86
CA ALA A 8 6.20 6.35 12.06
C ALA A 8 6.73 4.94 11.83
N ARG A 9 6.06 3.93 12.39
CA ARG A 9 6.46 2.53 12.20
C ARG A 9 6.23 2.08 10.76
N PHE A 10 5.11 2.51 10.16
CA PHE A 10 4.85 2.28 8.73
C PHE A 10 6.03 2.80 7.90
N ASN A 11 6.48 4.03 8.16
CA ASN A 11 7.59 4.62 7.43
C ASN A 11 8.88 3.81 7.56
N GLU A 12 9.21 3.34 8.76
CA GLU A 12 10.39 2.50 8.96
C GLU A 12 10.36 1.27 8.06
N LEU A 13 9.22 0.61 8.00
CA LEU A 13 9.05 -0.62 7.20
C LEU A 13 8.99 -0.31 5.70
N ALA A 14 8.27 0.75 5.32
CA ALA A 14 8.10 1.15 3.92
C ALA A 14 9.44 1.54 3.27
N GLN A 15 10.31 2.25 4.01
CA GLN A 15 11.63 2.60 3.50
C GLN A 15 12.54 1.40 3.26
N GLN A 16 12.22 0.27 3.87
CA GLN A 16 12.91 -1.01 3.67
C GLN A 16 12.18 -1.92 2.67
N GLU A 17 11.12 -1.44 2.03
CA GLU A 17 10.26 -2.22 1.11
C GLU A 17 9.63 -3.44 1.79
N LYS A 18 9.33 -3.34 3.08
CA LYS A 18 8.72 -4.42 3.88
C LYS A 18 7.20 -4.27 3.96
N TRP A 19 6.55 -4.28 2.79
CA TRP A 19 5.12 -4.03 2.67
C TRP A 19 4.26 -5.10 3.31
N PHE A 20 4.67 -6.36 3.23
CA PHE A 20 3.91 -7.45 3.85
C PHE A 20 4.05 -7.46 5.36
N GLU A 21 5.18 -7.02 5.90
CA GLU A 21 5.34 -6.84 7.34
C GLU A 21 4.43 -5.72 7.86
N ILE A 22 4.20 -4.67 7.07
CA ILE A 22 3.22 -3.63 7.40
C ILE A 22 1.82 -4.24 7.53
N GLN A 23 1.42 -5.08 6.59
CA GLN A 23 0.13 -5.76 6.65
C GLN A 23 0.03 -6.66 7.87
N ASP A 24 1.07 -7.43 8.14
CA ASP A 24 1.09 -8.34 9.31
C ASP A 24 0.95 -7.57 10.62
N GLU A 25 1.64 -6.45 10.75
CA GLU A 25 1.68 -5.69 12.00
C GLU A 25 0.43 -4.83 12.20
N PHE A 26 -0.11 -4.22 11.15
CA PHE A 26 -1.11 -3.15 11.29
C PHE A 26 -2.47 -3.42 10.67
N PHE A 27 -2.59 -4.26 9.65
CA PHE A 27 -3.88 -4.38 8.96
C PHE A 27 -4.90 -5.06 9.86
N ALA A 28 -6.07 -4.41 10.01
CA ALA A 28 -7.21 -5.00 10.72
C ALA A 28 -7.81 -6.15 9.89
N ASP A 29 -8.49 -7.06 10.56
CA ASP A 29 -9.13 -8.20 9.89
C ASP A 29 -10.13 -7.76 8.82
N ASN A 30 -10.80 -6.61 9.03
CA ASN A 30 -11.79 -6.04 8.11
C ASN A 30 -11.25 -4.93 7.22
N VAL A 31 -9.95 -4.84 7.03
CA VAL A 31 -9.32 -3.82 6.19
C VAL A 31 -9.91 -3.84 4.78
N ARG A 32 -10.07 -2.63 4.20
CA ARG A 32 -10.50 -2.47 2.81
C ARG A 32 -9.37 -1.89 1.99
N SER A 33 -9.22 -2.36 0.77
CA SER A 33 -8.21 -1.89 -0.18
C SER A 33 -8.91 -1.43 -1.45
N ILE A 34 -8.85 -0.12 -1.74
CA ILE A 34 -9.59 0.53 -2.80
C ILE A 34 -8.62 1.10 -3.84
N ASP A 35 -8.73 0.61 -5.08
CA ASP A 35 -8.01 1.16 -6.22
C ASP A 35 -8.95 2.00 -7.08
N PRO A 36 -8.41 2.87 -7.96
CA PRO A 36 -9.27 3.60 -8.90
C PRO A 36 -10.10 2.63 -9.75
N PRO A 37 -11.38 2.96 -10.03
CA PRO A 37 -12.24 2.06 -10.82
C PRO A 37 -11.69 1.72 -12.21
N HIS A 38 -10.86 2.61 -12.77
CA HIS A 38 -10.25 2.42 -14.09
C HIS A 38 -8.94 1.63 -14.06
N SER A 39 -8.47 1.22 -12.88
CA SER A 39 -7.16 0.56 -12.75
C SER A 39 -7.13 -0.75 -13.52
N PRO A 40 -6.14 -0.95 -14.41
CA PRO A 40 -5.96 -2.22 -15.09
C PRO A 40 -5.17 -3.23 -14.24
N TYR A 41 -4.65 -2.80 -13.08
CA TYR A 41 -3.73 -3.61 -12.27
C TYR A 41 -4.41 -4.25 -11.08
N PHE A 42 -5.33 -3.54 -10.43
CA PHE A 42 -5.93 -3.96 -9.17
C PHE A 42 -7.43 -3.72 -9.14
N SER A 43 -8.12 -4.55 -8.37
CA SER A 43 -9.53 -4.37 -8.04
C SER A 43 -9.71 -4.22 -6.53
N TYR A 44 -10.91 -3.84 -6.13
CA TYR A 44 -11.28 -3.74 -4.72
C TYR A 44 -11.07 -5.08 -4.00
N ALA A 45 -10.55 -5.02 -2.78
CA ALA A 45 -10.42 -6.19 -1.92
C ALA A 45 -10.83 -5.81 -0.50
N GLU A 46 -11.44 -6.74 0.21
CA GLU A 46 -11.90 -6.57 1.58
C GLU A 46 -11.49 -7.77 2.41
N GLY A 47 -10.99 -7.48 3.62
CA GLY A 47 -10.47 -8.49 4.52
C GLY A 47 -8.96 -8.69 4.37
N LYS A 48 -8.30 -8.94 5.50
CA LYS A 48 -6.84 -9.03 5.56
C LYS A 48 -6.28 -10.09 4.60
N ALA A 49 -6.92 -11.26 4.53
CA ALA A 49 -6.47 -12.34 3.66
C ALA A 49 -6.59 -11.99 2.18
N ALA A 50 -7.73 -11.39 1.77
CA ALA A 50 -7.96 -10.99 0.38
C ALA A 50 -7.01 -9.86 -0.04
N VAL A 51 -6.75 -8.90 0.85
CA VAL A 51 -5.82 -7.81 0.59
C VAL A 51 -4.39 -8.33 0.46
N ARG A 52 -4.00 -9.30 1.30
CA ARG A 52 -2.71 -9.96 1.18
C ARG A 52 -2.58 -10.67 -0.17
N GLN A 53 -3.59 -11.42 -0.57
CA GLN A 53 -3.57 -12.16 -1.83
C GLN A 53 -3.43 -11.23 -3.03
N LYS A 54 -4.16 -10.11 -3.01
CA LYS A 54 -4.05 -9.07 -4.03
C LYS A 54 -2.60 -8.58 -4.18
N GLY A 55 -1.93 -8.32 -3.06
CA GLY A 55 -0.53 -7.90 -3.06
C GLY A 55 0.43 -8.98 -3.56
N GLU A 56 0.24 -10.21 -3.09
CA GLU A 56 1.08 -11.34 -3.50
C GLU A 56 0.94 -11.63 -4.99
N ASP A 57 -0.26 -11.57 -5.54
CA ASP A 57 -0.51 -11.79 -6.96
C ASP A 57 0.22 -10.75 -7.81
N PHE A 58 0.19 -9.49 -7.40
CA PHE A 58 0.89 -8.44 -8.13
C PHE A 58 2.41 -8.59 -8.03
N VAL A 59 2.94 -8.79 -6.84
CA VAL A 59 4.39 -8.95 -6.62
C VAL A 59 4.91 -10.16 -7.40
N GLY A 60 4.12 -11.23 -7.48
CA GLY A 60 4.46 -12.43 -8.23
C GLY A 60 4.61 -12.19 -9.73
N LYS A 61 4.01 -11.11 -10.27
CA LYS A 61 4.12 -10.73 -11.68
C LYS A 61 5.26 -9.76 -11.97
N ILE A 62 5.89 -9.19 -10.96
CA ILE A 62 7.00 -8.27 -11.15
C ILE A 62 8.23 -9.07 -11.60
N ARG A 63 8.77 -8.70 -12.76
CA ARG A 63 9.94 -9.36 -13.35
C ARG A 63 11.23 -8.57 -13.11
N GLU A 64 11.13 -7.24 -13.01
CA GLU A 64 12.26 -6.37 -12.77
C GLU A 64 11.81 -5.10 -12.07
N VAL A 65 12.59 -4.63 -11.10
CA VAL A 65 12.39 -3.35 -10.44
C VAL A 65 13.47 -2.39 -10.93
N HIS A 66 13.04 -1.32 -11.61
CA HIS A 66 13.96 -0.30 -12.13
C HIS A 66 14.18 0.81 -11.11
N GLY A 67 13.16 1.13 -10.32
CA GLY A 67 13.25 2.11 -9.26
C GLY A 67 11.96 2.21 -8.48
N VAL A 68 12.08 2.53 -7.19
CA VAL A 68 10.92 2.76 -6.32
C VAL A 68 11.25 3.88 -5.34
N TYR A 69 10.23 4.60 -4.89
CA TYR A 69 10.37 5.55 -3.79
C TYR A 69 9.08 5.59 -2.97
N THR A 70 9.21 5.99 -1.71
CA THR A 70 8.09 6.31 -0.84
C THR A 70 8.44 7.56 -0.07
N THR A 71 7.55 8.56 -0.08
CA THR A 71 7.74 9.80 0.66
C THR A 71 7.49 9.58 2.15
N LEU A 72 7.93 10.54 2.96
CA LEU A 72 7.57 10.56 4.38
C LEU A 72 6.05 10.74 4.51
N PRO A 73 5.44 10.17 5.56
CA PRO A 73 4.01 10.32 5.78
C PRO A 73 3.59 11.76 6.09
N VAL A 74 2.43 12.13 5.57
CA VAL A 74 1.71 13.35 5.95
C VAL A 74 0.50 12.91 6.77
N ILE A 75 0.37 13.43 7.99
CA ILE A 75 -0.62 12.96 8.96
C ILE A 75 -1.70 14.01 9.14
N GLY A 76 -2.96 13.59 9.09
CA GLY A 76 -4.13 14.43 9.37
C GLY A 76 -5.19 13.63 10.11
N GLY A 77 -5.49 13.99 11.36
CA GLY A 77 -6.48 13.27 12.17
C GLY A 77 -6.13 11.81 12.36
N ASN A 78 -7.04 10.94 11.93
CA ASN A 78 -6.85 9.48 11.98
C ASN A 78 -6.40 8.91 10.63
N HIS A 79 -5.85 9.75 9.76
CA HIS A 79 -5.36 9.35 8.45
C HIS A 79 -3.89 9.73 8.28
N PHE A 80 -3.19 9.02 7.43
CA PHE A 80 -1.92 9.47 6.88
C PHE A 80 -1.79 9.05 5.42
N SER A 81 -0.96 9.76 4.68
CA SER A 81 -0.73 9.46 3.28
C SER A 81 0.74 9.50 2.95
N VAL A 82 1.13 8.73 1.93
CA VAL A 82 2.46 8.74 1.35
C VAL A 82 2.33 8.82 -0.16
N GLY A 83 3.33 9.42 -0.82
CA GLY A 83 3.52 9.28 -2.25
C GLY A 83 4.39 8.05 -2.50
N ARG A 84 4.06 7.26 -3.51
CA ARG A 84 4.87 6.11 -3.89
C ARG A 84 4.99 6.04 -5.40
N GLY A 85 6.22 5.93 -5.87
CA GLY A 85 6.52 5.68 -7.26
C GLY A 85 7.12 4.29 -7.45
N MET A 86 6.71 3.64 -8.54
CA MET A 86 7.28 2.37 -8.97
C MET A 86 7.55 2.43 -10.47
N ASP A 87 8.77 2.08 -10.86
CA ASP A 87 9.17 1.86 -12.25
C ASP A 87 9.55 0.39 -12.33
N ILE A 88 8.68 -0.44 -12.89
CA ILE A 88 8.79 -1.89 -12.83
C ILE A 88 8.41 -2.51 -14.17
N THR A 89 8.91 -3.71 -14.44
CA THR A 89 8.46 -4.56 -15.54
C THR A 89 7.57 -5.65 -14.98
N VAL A 90 6.35 -5.74 -15.50
CA VAL A 90 5.29 -6.63 -14.98
C VAL A 90 4.83 -7.56 -16.09
N GLU A 91 4.69 -8.83 -15.78
CA GLU A 91 4.15 -9.83 -16.71
C GLU A 91 2.77 -9.40 -17.22
N GLY A 92 2.59 -9.41 -18.53
CA GLY A 92 1.34 -9.02 -19.18
C GLY A 92 1.21 -7.53 -19.46
N PHE A 93 2.06 -6.68 -18.88
CA PHE A 93 1.97 -5.21 -19.04
C PHE A 93 3.25 -4.59 -19.60
N GLY A 94 4.40 -5.28 -19.45
CA GLY A 94 5.69 -4.70 -19.80
C GLY A 94 6.19 -3.73 -18.73
N ARG A 95 7.01 -2.77 -19.13
CA ARG A 95 7.53 -1.74 -18.23
C ARG A 95 6.48 -0.67 -18.00
N ILE A 96 6.12 -0.46 -16.75
CA ILE A 96 5.11 0.52 -16.33
C ILE A 96 5.68 1.42 -15.25
N LYS A 97 5.14 2.64 -15.17
CA LYS A 97 5.42 3.58 -14.10
C LYS A 97 4.11 3.90 -13.39
N ILE A 98 4.08 3.72 -12.08
CA ILE A 98 2.94 4.07 -11.26
C ILE A 98 3.41 5.12 -10.26
N ASP A 99 2.86 6.33 -10.36
CA ASP A 99 3.06 7.38 -9.37
C ASP A 99 1.72 7.59 -8.67
N GLN A 100 1.68 7.32 -7.38
CA GLN A 100 0.42 7.24 -6.64
C GLN A 100 0.48 7.94 -5.29
N ILE A 101 -0.69 8.34 -4.81
CA ILE A 101 -0.91 8.69 -3.42
C ILE A 101 -1.57 7.47 -2.76
N MET A 102 -1.02 7.04 -1.63
CA MET A 102 -1.59 5.97 -0.82
C MET A 102 -2.12 6.58 0.47
N LEU A 103 -3.43 6.47 0.69
CA LEU A 103 -4.11 6.98 1.87
C LEU A 103 -4.46 5.84 2.81
N TYR A 104 -4.16 6.02 4.09
CA TYR A 104 -4.45 5.03 5.13
C TYR A 104 -5.30 5.64 6.23
N GLU A 105 -6.30 4.89 6.67
CA GLU A 105 -7.11 5.25 7.84
C GLU A 105 -6.73 4.34 9.01
N VAL A 106 -6.52 4.95 10.18
CA VAL A 106 -6.14 4.23 11.41
C VAL A 106 -7.30 4.28 12.40
N LYS A 107 -7.62 3.13 12.96
CA LYS A 107 -8.62 2.98 14.03
C LYS A 107 -8.10 2.01 15.07
N ASP A 108 -8.07 2.45 16.32
CA ASP A 108 -7.57 1.65 17.45
C ASP A 108 -6.20 1.02 17.19
N GLY A 109 -5.30 1.81 16.60
CA GLY A 109 -3.93 1.37 16.31
C GLY A 109 -3.79 0.43 15.13
N LYS A 110 -4.86 0.20 14.37
CA LYS A 110 -4.85 -0.67 13.19
C LYS A 110 -5.22 0.12 11.94
N ILE A 111 -4.71 -0.33 10.80
CA ILE A 111 -5.09 0.21 9.49
C ILE A 111 -6.37 -0.49 9.05
N VAL A 112 -7.44 0.28 8.84
CA VAL A 112 -8.75 -0.24 8.42
C VAL A 112 -9.07 0.06 6.97
N LEU A 113 -8.28 0.93 6.33
CA LEU A 113 -8.46 1.34 4.94
C LEU A 113 -7.11 1.65 4.33
N GLU A 114 -6.87 1.16 3.12
CA GLU A 114 -5.88 1.70 2.20
C GLU A 114 -6.57 2.08 0.90
N GLN A 115 -6.30 3.28 0.42
CA GLN A 115 -6.90 3.76 -0.83
C GLN A 115 -5.82 4.38 -1.70
N PHE A 116 -5.83 3.99 -2.97
CA PHE A 116 -4.81 4.39 -3.93
C PHE A 116 -5.38 5.37 -4.95
N PHE A 117 -4.58 6.38 -5.28
CA PHE A 117 -4.93 7.41 -6.27
C PHE A 117 -3.82 7.47 -7.31
N TYR A 118 -4.13 7.03 -8.52
CA TYR A 118 -3.23 7.10 -9.67
C TYR A 118 -3.99 7.07 -10.99
#